data_817c9dccc01f39fe428adc5fd3eb8130
#
_entry.id   817c9dccc01f39fe428adc5fd3eb8130
#
_cell.length_a   1.000
_cell.length_b   1.000
_cell.length_c   1.000
_cell.angle_alpha   90.00
_cell.angle_beta   90.00
_cell.angle_gamma   90.00
#
_symmetry.space_group_name_H-M   'P 1'
#
loop_
_entity.id
_entity.type
_entity.pdbx_description
1 polymer ?
#
loop_
_entity_poly.entity_id
_entity_poly.type
_entity_poly.pdbx_seq_one_letter_code
_entity_poly.pdbx_strand_id
1 'polypeptide(L)'
;ITSPAEYLGYELGEEYTFHHQVMGYLKTLAGESDKITFHEMARTYENRSVNYVVITSEANHNNLDEIREANFNLANNPEDATVSDQPIVVWMSYNVHGNEPSSSEAAMQTAYRLVAATDAETQNWLDNSVVIIDPMINPDGRDRYVYWYKSSQANILNTNPEDLEHDEIWPG
;
A
#
# COMPACT_ATOMS: atom_id res chain seq x y z
N ILE A 1 -15.74 8.83 -0.28
CA ILE A 1 -14.38 8.26 -0.18
C ILE A 1 -13.49 8.98 -1.18
N THR A 2 -12.49 9.69 -0.68
CA THR A 2 -11.56 10.50 -1.47
C THR A 2 -10.69 9.61 -2.36
N SER A 3 -10.67 9.89 -3.67
CA SER A 3 -9.81 9.17 -4.62
C SER A 3 -8.34 9.59 -4.48
N PRO A 4 -7.38 8.77 -4.95
CA PRO A 4 -5.97 9.17 -4.97
C PRO A 4 -5.75 10.49 -5.71
N ALA A 5 -6.39 10.66 -6.87
CA ALA A 5 -6.25 11.87 -7.68
C ALA A 5 -6.78 13.13 -6.98
N GLU A 6 -7.92 13.05 -6.29
CA GLU A 6 -8.45 14.16 -5.48
C GLU A 6 -7.52 14.55 -4.34
N TYR A 7 -6.90 13.57 -3.68
CA TYR A 7 -5.96 13.81 -2.58
C TYR A 7 -4.63 14.40 -3.06
N LEU A 8 -4.06 13.82 -4.13
CA LEU A 8 -2.73 14.16 -4.62
C LEU A 8 -2.73 15.43 -5.49
N GLY A 9 -3.85 15.74 -6.17
CA GLY A 9 -3.96 16.83 -7.13
C GLY A 9 -3.43 16.48 -8.54
N TYR A 10 -3.13 15.21 -8.79
CA TYR A 10 -2.72 14.67 -10.09
C TYR A 10 -3.19 13.21 -10.24
N GLU A 11 -3.31 12.72 -11.45
CA GLU A 11 -3.67 11.32 -11.71
C GLU A 11 -2.51 10.38 -11.39
N LEU A 12 -2.83 9.17 -10.88
CA LEU A 12 -1.81 8.16 -10.63
C LEU A 12 -1.08 7.79 -11.92
N GLY A 13 0.24 7.90 -11.88
CA GLY A 13 1.11 7.65 -13.03
C GLY A 13 1.55 8.92 -13.77
N GLU A 14 0.97 10.09 -13.50
CA GLU A 14 1.46 11.36 -14.04
C GLU A 14 2.74 11.82 -13.34
N GLU A 15 2.84 11.54 -12.03
CA GLU A 15 4.01 11.85 -11.21
C GLU A 15 4.35 10.68 -10.28
N TYR A 16 5.57 10.66 -9.77
CA TYR A 16 5.96 9.74 -8.71
C TYR A 16 5.67 10.34 -7.35
N THR A 17 4.94 9.59 -6.53
CA THR A 17 4.45 10.03 -5.23
C THR A 17 5.48 9.75 -4.13
N PHE A 18 5.79 10.74 -3.29
CA PHE A 18 6.66 10.57 -2.12
C PHE A 18 6.02 9.70 -1.04
N HIS A 19 6.87 9.08 -0.21
CA HIS A 19 6.44 8.29 0.94
C HIS A 19 5.41 9.02 1.81
N HIS A 20 5.68 10.26 2.21
CA HIS A 20 4.76 11.00 3.09
C HIS A 20 3.39 11.26 2.46
N GLN A 21 3.30 11.40 1.13
CA GLN A 21 2.05 11.60 0.40
C GLN A 21 1.25 10.29 0.37
N VAL A 22 1.91 9.15 0.08
CA VAL A 22 1.27 7.83 0.12
C VAL A 22 0.71 7.54 1.52
N MET A 23 1.51 7.76 2.56
CA MET A 23 1.08 7.55 3.95
C MET A 23 -0.05 8.51 4.35
N GLY A 24 0.02 9.77 3.92
CA GLY A 24 -1.03 10.76 4.15
C GLY A 24 -2.35 10.35 3.50
N TYR A 25 -2.31 9.90 2.26
CA TYR A 25 -3.47 9.39 1.55
C TYR A 25 -4.12 8.20 2.26
N LEU A 26 -3.34 7.17 2.61
CA LEU A 26 -3.89 5.98 3.27
C LEU A 26 -4.44 6.27 4.66
N LYS A 27 -3.87 7.23 5.39
CA LYS A 27 -4.46 7.74 6.65
C LYS A 27 -5.80 8.44 6.42
N THR A 28 -5.90 9.24 5.37
CA THR A 28 -7.16 9.90 5.00
C THR A 28 -8.22 8.85 4.67
N LEU A 29 -7.86 7.87 3.85
CA LEU A 29 -8.76 6.78 3.48
C LEU A 29 -9.24 5.99 4.70
N ALA A 30 -8.34 5.71 5.66
CA ALA A 30 -8.69 5.05 6.93
C ALA A 30 -9.56 5.91 7.86
N GLY A 31 -9.51 7.23 7.72
CA GLY A 31 -10.41 8.15 8.43
C GLY A 31 -11.81 8.27 7.82
N GLU A 32 -12.00 7.79 6.60
CA GLU A 32 -13.25 7.92 5.85
C GLU A 32 -14.09 6.63 5.79
N SER A 33 -13.56 5.49 6.26
CA SER A 33 -14.24 4.20 6.14
C SER A 33 -13.86 3.23 7.25
N ASP A 34 -14.87 2.52 7.77
CA ASP A 34 -14.69 1.44 8.75
C ASP A 34 -14.17 0.12 8.11
N LYS A 35 -13.99 0.09 6.78
CA LYS A 35 -13.43 -1.06 6.07
C LYS A 35 -11.91 -1.12 6.08
N ILE A 36 -11.22 -0.09 6.57
CA ILE A 36 -9.77 0.02 6.53
C ILE A 36 -9.22 0.59 7.83
N THR A 37 -8.10 0.02 8.29
CA THR A 37 -7.32 0.55 9.40
C THR A 37 -5.87 0.75 8.98
N PHE A 38 -5.19 1.74 9.57
CA PHE A 38 -3.81 2.11 9.26
C PHE A 38 -2.89 1.83 10.45
N HIS A 39 -1.76 1.17 10.21
CA HIS A 39 -0.83 0.72 11.24
C HIS A 39 0.62 1.06 10.88
N GLU A 40 1.45 1.36 11.89
CA GLU A 40 2.90 1.44 11.76
C GLU A 40 3.51 0.09 12.19
N MET A 41 4.35 -0.49 11.35
CA MET A 41 5.00 -1.78 11.58
C MET A 41 6.44 -1.61 12.08
N ALA A 42 7.18 -0.66 11.51
CA ALA A 42 8.60 -0.48 11.77
C ALA A 42 9.07 0.93 11.40
N ARG A 43 10.36 1.18 11.64
CA ARG A 43 11.09 2.35 11.16
C ARG A 43 12.33 1.92 10.39
N THR A 44 12.62 2.63 9.32
CA THR A 44 13.83 2.43 8.51
C THR A 44 15.07 3.07 9.15
N TYR A 45 16.24 2.83 8.55
CA TYR A 45 17.48 3.48 8.95
C TYR A 45 17.45 5.02 8.80
N GLU A 46 16.67 5.53 7.85
CA GLU A 46 16.46 6.99 7.69
C GLU A 46 15.25 7.49 8.49
N ASN A 47 14.75 6.67 9.44
CA ASN A 47 13.66 6.99 10.35
C ASN A 47 12.30 7.25 9.66
N ARG A 48 12.09 6.73 8.46
CA ARG A 48 10.75 6.70 7.84
C ARG A 48 9.91 5.58 8.43
N SER A 49 8.62 5.82 8.60
CA SER A 49 7.71 4.77 9.02
C SER A 49 7.46 3.76 7.91
N VAL A 50 7.51 2.47 8.25
CA VAL A 50 7.00 1.39 7.42
C VAL A 50 5.61 1.06 7.91
N ASN A 51 4.62 1.16 7.02
CA ASN A 51 3.22 1.10 7.40
C ASN A 51 2.47 0.07 6.56
N TYR A 52 1.37 -0.43 7.09
CA TYR A 52 0.43 -1.25 6.37
C TYR A 52 -1.00 -0.83 6.68
N VAL A 53 -1.90 -1.19 5.79
CA VAL A 53 -3.34 -1.08 6.02
C VAL A 53 -3.97 -2.47 6.04
N VAL A 54 -5.01 -2.63 6.85
CA VAL A 54 -5.86 -3.83 6.87
C VAL A 54 -7.19 -3.44 6.27
N ILE A 55 -7.61 -4.14 5.22
CA ILE A 55 -8.85 -3.87 4.49
C ILE A 55 -9.69 -5.15 4.51
N THR A 56 -10.90 -5.06 5.03
CA THR A 56 -11.84 -6.17 5.11
C THR A 56 -13.26 -5.62 5.37
N SER A 57 -14.27 -6.48 5.49
CA SER A 57 -15.60 -6.03 5.91
C SER A 57 -15.61 -5.58 7.38
N GLU A 58 -16.55 -4.73 7.75
CA GLU A 58 -16.73 -4.27 9.13
C GLU A 58 -16.93 -5.44 10.10
N ALA A 59 -17.65 -6.49 9.67
CA ALA A 59 -17.84 -7.69 10.48
C ALA A 59 -16.51 -8.40 10.79
N ASN A 60 -15.65 -8.52 9.80
CA ASN A 60 -14.32 -9.10 9.99
C ASN A 60 -13.41 -8.20 10.83
N HIS A 61 -13.49 -6.85 10.69
CA HIS A 61 -12.74 -5.94 11.55
C HIS A 61 -13.05 -6.14 13.03
N ASN A 62 -14.31 -6.39 13.36
CA ASN A 62 -14.74 -6.67 14.74
C ASN A 62 -14.22 -8.04 15.28
N ASN A 63 -13.79 -8.94 14.39
CA ASN A 63 -13.36 -10.30 14.71
C ASN A 63 -11.89 -10.58 14.33
N LEU A 64 -11.07 -9.54 14.06
CA LEU A 64 -9.69 -9.71 13.59
C LEU A 64 -8.81 -10.55 14.52
N ASP A 65 -8.99 -10.47 15.83
CA ASP A 65 -8.23 -11.27 16.78
C ASP A 65 -8.57 -12.76 16.69
N GLU A 66 -9.84 -13.11 16.52
CA GLU A 66 -10.29 -14.49 16.32
C GLU A 66 -9.77 -15.05 14.99
N ILE A 67 -9.86 -14.25 13.92
CA ILE A 67 -9.32 -14.63 12.60
C ILE A 67 -7.81 -14.86 12.68
N ARG A 68 -7.08 -14.00 13.39
CA ARG A 68 -5.63 -14.13 13.58
C ARG A 68 -5.29 -15.41 14.36
N GLU A 69 -5.97 -15.67 15.49
CA GLU A 69 -5.77 -16.89 16.29
C GLU A 69 -6.06 -18.15 15.50
N ALA A 70 -7.13 -18.15 14.74
CA ALA A 70 -7.48 -19.30 13.93
C ALA A 70 -6.43 -19.58 12.84
N ASN A 71 -5.93 -18.55 12.15
CA ASN A 71 -4.82 -18.69 11.19
C ASN A 71 -3.52 -19.14 11.87
N PHE A 72 -3.22 -18.63 13.06
CA PHE A 72 -2.06 -19.08 13.85
C PHE A 72 -2.16 -20.56 14.22
N ASN A 73 -3.34 -21.00 14.67
CA ASN A 73 -3.58 -22.39 15.03
C ASN A 73 -3.49 -23.31 13.81
N LEU A 74 -4.06 -22.90 12.67
CA LEU A 74 -3.95 -23.64 11.41
C LEU A 74 -2.48 -23.82 10.97
N ALA A 75 -1.66 -22.79 11.13
CA ALA A 75 -0.24 -22.83 10.75
C ALA A 75 0.62 -23.69 11.71
N ASN A 76 0.30 -23.71 13.01
CA ASN A 76 1.14 -24.35 14.02
C ASN A 76 0.63 -25.72 14.46
N ASN A 77 -0.68 -25.98 14.34
CA ASN A 77 -1.33 -27.21 14.76
C ASN A 77 -2.30 -27.70 13.67
N PRO A 78 -1.82 -27.99 12.44
CA PRO A 78 -2.68 -28.28 11.31
C PRO A 78 -3.52 -29.56 11.48
N GLU A 79 -3.08 -30.50 12.33
CA GLU A 79 -3.78 -31.75 12.61
C GLU A 79 -5.05 -31.56 13.47
N ASP A 80 -5.02 -30.52 14.33
CA ASP A 80 -6.11 -30.20 15.24
C ASP A 80 -7.00 -29.05 14.72
N ALA A 81 -6.55 -28.35 13.67
CA ALA A 81 -7.25 -27.20 13.14
C ALA A 81 -8.39 -27.62 12.22
N THR A 82 -9.56 -27.08 12.47
CA THR A 82 -10.68 -27.19 11.53
C THR A 82 -10.57 -26.08 10.51
N VAL A 83 -10.36 -26.44 9.24
CA VAL A 83 -10.52 -25.48 8.13
C VAL A 83 -12.02 -25.22 8.00
N SER A 84 -12.46 -24.13 8.62
CA SER A 84 -13.84 -23.67 8.54
C SER A 84 -13.94 -22.49 7.57
N ASP A 85 -15.13 -21.94 7.40
CA ASP A 85 -15.46 -20.79 6.55
C ASP A 85 -14.81 -19.48 7.05
N GLN A 86 -13.50 -19.54 7.35
CA GLN A 86 -12.75 -18.38 7.81
C GLN A 86 -12.29 -17.51 6.64
N PRO A 87 -12.28 -16.19 6.82
CA PRO A 87 -11.68 -15.29 5.85
C PRO A 87 -10.22 -15.66 5.61
N ILE A 88 -9.81 -15.69 4.34
CA ILE A 88 -8.40 -15.88 3.99
C ILE A 88 -7.62 -14.60 4.26
N VAL A 89 -6.35 -14.71 4.65
CA VAL A 89 -5.46 -13.57 4.81
C VAL A 89 -4.62 -13.42 3.55
N VAL A 90 -4.70 -12.26 2.90
CA VAL A 90 -3.93 -11.90 1.70
C VAL A 90 -2.98 -10.78 2.06
N TRP A 91 -1.67 -11.01 1.98
CA TRP A 91 -0.66 -9.98 2.18
C TRP A 91 -0.08 -9.53 0.84
N MET A 92 -0.24 -8.24 0.54
CA MET A 92 0.25 -7.59 -0.67
C MET A 92 1.33 -6.59 -0.29
N SER A 93 2.60 -6.93 -0.55
CA SER A 93 3.74 -6.06 -0.28
C SER A 93 4.22 -5.41 -1.58
N TYR A 94 4.38 -4.10 -1.56
CA TYR A 94 4.72 -3.28 -2.71
C TYR A 94 6.06 -2.56 -2.51
N ASN A 95 6.69 -2.13 -3.60
CA ASN A 95 7.85 -1.26 -3.64
C ASN A 95 9.04 -1.80 -2.82
N VAL A 96 9.41 -3.06 -3.08
CA VAL A 96 10.62 -3.70 -2.53
C VAL A 96 11.87 -2.96 -3.04
N HIS A 97 11.87 -2.60 -4.32
CA HIS A 97 12.89 -1.75 -4.90
C HIS A 97 12.33 -0.34 -5.12
N GLY A 98 13.02 0.67 -4.59
CA GLY A 98 12.56 2.07 -4.62
C GLY A 98 12.38 2.63 -6.03
N ASN A 99 13.19 2.16 -6.98
CA ASN A 99 13.16 2.52 -8.40
C ASN A 99 12.15 1.74 -9.26
N GLU A 100 11.26 0.98 -8.63
CA GLU A 100 10.07 0.39 -9.29
C GLU A 100 8.85 1.29 -9.03
N PRO A 101 8.71 2.40 -9.75
CA PRO A 101 7.88 3.52 -9.30
C PRO A 101 6.39 3.25 -9.33
N SER A 102 5.92 2.36 -10.19
CA SER A 102 4.48 2.08 -10.36
C SER A 102 3.84 1.35 -9.18
N SER A 103 4.64 0.70 -8.33
CA SER A 103 4.09 -0.20 -7.31
C SER A 103 3.36 0.52 -6.19
N SER A 104 3.88 1.63 -5.68
CA SER A 104 3.19 2.41 -4.62
C SER A 104 1.93 3.10 -5.13
N GLU A 105 1.91 3.55 -6.38
CA GLU A 105 0.73 4.07 -7.05
C GLU A 105 -0.34 2.97 -7.20
N ALA A 106 0.07 1.77 -7.59
CA ALA A 106 -0.82 0.61 -7.66
C ALA A 106 -1.38 0.22 -6.28
N ALA A 107 -0.57 0.32 -5.21
CA ALA A 107 -1.04 0.08 -3.85
C ALA A 107 -2.14 1.05 -3.41
N MET A 108 -1.98 2.36 -3.69
CA MET A 108 -3.02 3.37 -3.41
C MET A 108 -4.30 3.10 -4.21
N GLN A 109 -4.17 2.76 -5.50
CA GLN A 109 -5.32 2.43 -6.34
C GLN A 109 -6.05 1.18 -5.85
N THR A 110 -5.30 0.15 -5.45
CA THR A 110 -5.87 -1.10 -4.93
C THR A 110 -6.61 -0.85 -3.62
N ALA A 111 -6.01 -0.11 -2.68
CA ALA A 111 -6.66 0.25 -1.42
C ALA A 111 -7.95 1.05 -1.66
N TYR A 112 -7.89 2.08 -2.51
CA TYR A 112 -9.06 2.86 -2.89
C TYR A 112 -10.16 2.00 -3.49
N ARG A 113 -9.83 1.14 -4.47
CA ARG A 113 -10.79 0.26 -5.14
C ARG A 113 -11.52 -0.64 -4.15
N LEU A 114 -10.80 -1.27 -3.23
CA LEU A 114 -11.38 -2.16 -2.23
C LEU A 114 -12.30 -1.41 -1.25
N VAL A 115 -11.88 -0.22 -0.82
CA VAL A 115 -12.62 0.56 0.19
C VAL A 115 -13.85 1.26 -0.41
N ALA A 116 -13.70 1.88 -1.59
CA ALA A 116 -14.74 2.70 -2.19
C ALA A 116 -15.79 1.90 -2.98
N ALA A 117 -15.49 0.69 -3.39
CA ALA A 117 -16.41 -0.12 -4.17
C ALA A 117 -17.64 -0.52 -3.37
N THR A 118 -18.80 -0.49 -4.05
CA THR A 118 -20.12 -0.87 -3.50
C THR A 118 -20.74 -2.05 -4.24
N ASP A 119 -20.06 -2.59 -5.26
CA ASP A 119 -20.53 -3.74 -6.02
C ASP A 119 -20.48 -5.04 -5.18
N ALA A 120 -21.40 -5.95 -5.49
CA ALA A 120 -21.56 -7.19 -4.72
C ALA A 120 -20.34 -8.11 -4.77
N GLU A 121 -19.56 -8.06 -5.85
CA GLU A 121 -18.37 -8.89 -6.01
C GLU A 121 -17.27 -8.42 -5.04
N THR A 122 -16.98 -7.13 -4.99
CA THR A 122 -15.99 -6.57 -4.05
C THR A 122 -16.44 -6.75 -2.60
N GLN A 123 -17.74 -6.59 -2.30
CA GLN A 123 -18.24 -6.86 -0.95
C GLN A 123 -18.04 -8.33 -0.57
N ASN A 124 -18.32 -9.26 -1.46
CA ASN A 124 -18.08 -10.69 -1.22
C ASN A 124 -16.59 -11.00 -1.01
N TRP A 125 -15.67 -10.32 -1.71
CA TRP A 125 -14.24 -10.47 -1.43
C TRP A 125 -13.90 -10.02 -0.01
N LEU A 126 -14.39 -8.86 0.41
CA LEU A 126 -14.12 -8.32 1.74
C LEU A 126 -14.76 -9.14 2.86
N ASP A 127 -15.90 -9.75 2.62
CA ASP A 127 -16.52 -10.63 3.60
C ASP A 127 -15.74 -11.94 3.80
N ASN A 128 -15.03 -12.39 2.77
CA ASN A 128 -14.31 -13.66 2.76
C ASN A 128 -12.78 -13.52 2.84
N SER A 129 -12.27 -12.28 3.00
CA SER A 129 -10.82 -12.06 3.11
C SER A 129 -10.47 -10.90 4.04
N VAL A 130 -9.26 -10.99 4.59
CA VAL A 130 -8.55 -9.88 5.24
C VAL A 130 -7.37 -9.53 4.35
N VAL A 131 -7.42 -8.37 3.71
CA VAL A 131 -6.37 -7.89 2.80
C VAL A 131 -5.44 -6.97 3.58
N ILE A 132 -4.16 -7.31 3.66
CA ILE A 132 -3.10 -6.48 4.24
C ILE A 132 -2.31 -5.90 3.07
N ILE A 133 -2.26 -4.58 2.97
CA ILE A 133 -1.44 -3.89 1.98
C ILE A 133 -0.32 -3.16 2.70
N ASP A 134 0.92 -3.56 2.41
CA ASP A 134 2.13 -2.81 2.69
C ASP A 134 2.48 -2.02 1.42
N PRO A 135 2.20 -0.71 1.37
CA PRO A 135 2.28 0.06 0.14
C PRO A 135 3.71 0.39 -0.27
N MET A 136 4.66 0.24 0.66
CA MET A 136 6.03 0.69 0.45
C MET A 136 6.98 0.10 1.51
N ILE A 137 7.46 -1.13 1.27
CA ILE A 137 8.36 -1.79 2.21
C ILE A 137 9.77 -1.17 2.22
N ASN A 138 10.15 -0.47 1.14
CA ASN A 138 11.43 0.25 1.03
C ASN A 138 11.19 1.76 0.83
N PRO A 139 10.72 2.50 1.86
CA PRO A 139 10.44 3.91 1.73
C PRO A 139 11.71 4.77 1.56
N ASP A 140 12.87 4.31 2.02
CA ASP A 140 14.14 5.03 1.82
C ASP A 140 14.55 5.01 0.35
N GLY A 141 14.53 3.83 -0.28
CA GLY A 141 14.80 3.69 -1.71
C GLY A 141 13.78 4.45 -2.56
N ARG A 142 12.50 4.39 -2.16
CA ARG A 142 11.43 5.13 -2.87
C ARG A 142 11.68 6.64 -2.86
N ASP A 143 11.91 7.23 -1.71
CA ASP A 143 12.10 8.68 -1.61
C ASP A 143 13.37 9.14 -2.33
N ARG A 144 14.46 8.36 -2.29
CA ARG A 144 15.67 8.63 -3.07
C ARG A 144 15.40 8.68 -4.56
N TYR A 145 14.68 7.68 -5.09
CA TYR A 145 14.31 7.63 -6.50
C TYR A 145 13.40 8.78 -6.91
N VAL A 146 12.33 9.05 -6.15
CA VAL A 146 11.39 10.13 -6.45
C VAL A 146 12.07 11.48 -6.38
N TYR A 147 12.96 11.67 -5.37
CA TYR A 147 13.72 12.92 -5.23
C TYR A 147 14.67 13.16 -6.42
N TRP A 148 15.44 12.12 -6.80
CA TRP A 148 16.30 12.19 -7.98
C TRP A 148 15.50 12.52 -9.24
N TYR A 149 14.43 11.79 -9.50
CA TYR A 149 13.58 12.02 -10.67
C TYR A 149 13.05 13.46 -10.71
N LYS A 150 12.43 13.92 -9.61
CA LYS A 150 11.87 15.29 -9.55
C LYS A 150 12.93 16.38 -9.60
N SER A 151 14.13 16.14 -9.12
CA SER A 151 15.25 17.11 -9.19
C SER A 151 15.84 17.23 -10.59
N SER A 152 15.76 16.20 -11.41
CA SER A 152 16.22 16.21 -12.81
C SER A 152 15.16 16.75 -13.79
N GLN A 153 13.92 16.93 -13.34
CA GLN A 153 12.86 17.49 -14.16
C GLN A 153 12.96 19.02 -14.21
N ALA A 154 13.16 19.58 -15.40
CA ALA A 154 13.04 20.99 -15.67
C ALA A 154 11.74 21.32 -16.43
N ASN A 155 11.42 22.62 -16.61
CA ASN A 155 10.27 23.04 -17.41
C ASN A 155 10.34 22.57 -18.88
N ILE A 156 11.54 22.23 -19.35
CA ILE A 156 11.76 21.61 -20.67
C ILE A 156 12.38 20.25 -20.40
N LEU A 157 11.71 19.21 -20.89
CA LEU A 157 12.20 17.84 -20.72
C LEU A 157 13.58 17.69 -21.38
N ASN A 158 14.57 17.31 -20.59
CA ASN A 158 15.89 16.93 -21.09
C ASN A 158 15.79 15.52 -21.69
N THR A 159 15.98 15.42 -23.01
CA THR A 159 15.90 14.16 -23.75
C THR A 159 17.27 13.61 -24.16
N ASN A 160 18.37 14.24 -23.70
CA ASN A 160 19.72 13.76 -24.00
C ASN A 160 20.05 12.52 -23.12
N PRO A 161 20.15 11.31 -23.68
CA PRO A 161 20.42 10.11 -22.91
C PRO A 161 21.81 10.05 -22.28
N GLU A 162 22.74 10.91 -22.71
CA GLU A 162 24.10 11.00 -22.19
C GLU A 162 24.24 12.05 -21.08
N ASP A 163 23.13 12.68 -20.67
CA ASP A 163 23.19 13.68 -19.62
C ASP A 163 23.28 13.01 -18.24
N LEU A 164 24.20 13.50 -17.42
CA LEU A 164 24.42 12.99 -16.06
C LEU A 164 23.19 13.11 -15.15
N GLU A 165 22.26 14.00 -15.45
CA GLU A 165 20.98 14.11 -14.74
C GLU A 165 20.11 12.87 -14.90
N HIS A 166 20.34 12.07 -15.95
CA HIS A 166 19.61 10.80 -16.19
C HIS A 166 20.26 9.60 -15.51
N ASP A 167 21.47 9.77 -14.95
CA ASP A 167 22.12 8.71 -14.19
C ASP A 167 21.47 8.61 -12.81
N GLU A 168 20.77 7.52 -12.56
CA GLU A 168 20.23 7.21 -11.24
C GLU A 168 21.39 7.03 -10.24
N ILE A 169 21.43 7.88 -9.22
CA ILE A 169 22.52 7.90 -8.23
C ILE A 169 22.49 6.68 -7.31
N TRP A 170 21.34 6.04 -7.21
CA TRP A 170 21.09 4.94 -6.30
C TRP A 170 20.31 3.82 -6.98
N PRO A 171 20.88 2.61 -7.11
CA PRO A 171 20.10 1.43 -7.46
C PRO A 171 19.15 1.12 -6.31
N GLY A 172 17.89 1.26 -6.53
CA GLY A 172 16.75 1.25 -5.64
C GLY A 172 16.64 0.27 -4.48
#